data_431aa8d51ea17c91028ba22f5b333805
#
_entry.id   431aa8d51ea17c91028ba22f5b333805
#
_cell.length_a   1.000
_cell.length_b   1.000
_cell.length_c   1.000
_cell.angle_alpha   90.00
_cell.angle_beta   90.00
_cell.angle_gamma   90.00
#
_symmetry.space_group_name_H-M   'P 1'
#
loop_
_entity.id
_entity.type
_entity.pdbx_description
1 polymer ?
#
loop_
_entity_poly.entity_id
_entity_poly.type
_entity_poly.pdbx_seq_one_letter_code
_entity_poly.pdbx_strand_id
1 'polypeptide(L)'
;RGNNKEHIFFIEDDYMHFISLCKKYIANRCQILAWCLMPNHFHFMVDINDTSLEPVKWGGNVMPNISNGFQLLQSNYSKRINYRENRTGSLFQQKTKSKLLENKSDALTAFWYLHQNPVKAGLSENMVEWKYSSYPDYYGIRSERLSMVEVGKTILNLSEIDIRTDSAFEFNKEEIEMIF
;
A
#
# COMPACT_ATOMS: atom_id res chain seq x y z
N ARG A 1 -6.17 7.08 3.67
CA ARG A 1 -6.37 7.20 5.13
C ARG A 1 -7.85 7.24 5.43
N GLY A 2 -8.25 6.69 6.59
CA GLY A 2 -9.59 6.81 7.13
C GLY A 2 -9.99 8.27 7.40
N ASN A 3 -11.27 8.58 7.19
CA ASN A 3 -11.82 9.88 7.53
C ASN A 3 -11.63 10.12 9.03
N ASN A 4 -11.34 11.36 9.44
CA ASN A 4 -11.02 11.72 10.84
C ASN A 4 -9.93 10.87 11.49
N LYS A 5 -9.04 10.20 10.70
CA LYS A 5 -8.02 9.25 11.16
C LYS A 5 -8.62 7.99 11.84
N GLU A 6 -9.91 7.73 11.65
CA GLU A 6 -10.58 6.54 12.17
C GLU A 6 -10.05 5.25 11.52
N HIS A 7 -10.24 4.13 12.20
CA HIS A 7 -9.90 2.83 11.66
C HIS A 7 -10.69 2.54 10.40
N ILE A 8 -10.03 1.90 9.45
CA ILE A 8 -10.63 1.36 8.22
C ILE A 8 -10.58 -0.16 8.21
N PHE A 9 -9.75 -0.77 9.05
CA PHE A 9 -9.69 -2.20 9.30
C PHE A 9 -10.02 -2.44 10.78
N PHE A 10 -11.03 -3.26 11.05
CA PHE A 10 -11.54 -3.54 12.41
C PHE A 10 -11.24 -4.96 12.84
N ILE A 11 -11.28 -5.91 11.91
CA ILE A 11 -11.03 -7.34 12.12
C ILE A 11 -10.12 -7.89 11.02
N GLU A 12 -9.56 -9.07 11.22
CA GLU A 12 -8.66 -9.73 10.27
C GLU A 12 -9.28 -9.87 8.87
N ASP A 13 -10.56 -10.23 8.81
CA ASP A 13 -11.29 -10.41 7.54
C ASP A 13 -11.35 -9.12 6.70
N ASP A 14 -11.24 -7.95 7.31
CA ASP A 14 -11.19 -6.67 6.60
C ASP A 14 -9.91 -6.53 5.79
N TYR A 15 -8.77 -6.90 6.39
CA TYR A 15 -7.48 -6.90 5.71
C TYR A 15 -7.48 -7.89 4.54
N MET A 16 -7.97 -9.11 4.77
CA MET A 16 -8.02 -10.15 3.75
C MET A 16 -8.94 -9.75 2.59
N HIS A 17 -10.10 -9.17 2.91
CA HIS A 17 -11.00 -8.66 1.88
C HIS A 17 -10.37 -7.51 1.09
N PHE A 18 -9.70 -6.57 1.76
CA PHE A 18 -9.00 -5.48 1.08
C PHE A 18 -7.91 -6.01 0.12
N ILE A 19 -7.11 -6.98 0.56
CA ILE A 19 -6.10 -7.65 -0.29
C ILE A 19 -6.76 -8.32 -1.50
N SER A 20 -7.92 -8.97 -1.33
CA SER A 20 -8.65 -9.57 -2.45
C SER A 20 -9.11 -8.51 -3.46
N LEU A 21 -9.54 -7.35 -2.99
CA LEU A 21 -9.89 -6.23 -3.85
C LEU A 21 -8.65 -5.61 -4.54
N CYS A 22 -7.48 -5.61 -3.88
CA CYS A 22 -6.23 -5.20 -4.52
C CYS A 22 -5.87 -6.14 -5.68
N LYS A 23 -5.96 -7.46 -5.48
CA LYS A 23 -5.77 -8.45 -6.56
C LYS A 23 -6.73 -8.18 -7.73
N LYS A 24 -7.99 -7.87 -7.43
CA LYS A 24 -9.03 -7.63 -8.44
C LYS A 24 -8.89 -6.32 -9.21
N TYR A 25 -8.56 -5.22 -8.51
CA TYR A 25 -8.67 -3.88 -9.08
C TYR A 25 -7.33 -3.17 -9.31
N ILE A 26 -6.24 -3.62 -8.69
CA ILE A 26 -4.94 -2.96 -8.77
C ILE A 26 -3.92 -3.79 -9.53
N ALA A 27 -3.79 -5.10 -9.22
CA ALA A 27 -2.71 -5.95 -9.73
C ALA A 27 -2.68 -6.10 -11.25
N ASN A 28 -3.79 -5.86 -11.95
CA ASN A 28 -3.86 -5.87 -13.42
C ASN A 28 -3.68 -4.48 -14.06
N ARG A 29 -3.42 -3.44 -13.26
CA ARG A 29 -3.27 -2.05 -13.70
C ARG A 29 -1.89 -1.47 -13.46
N CYS A 30 -1.12 -2.09 -12.57
CA CYS A 30 0.26 -1.68 -12.28
C CYS A 30 1.01 -2.86 -11.63
N GLN A 31 2.32 -2.73 -11.53
CA GLN A 31 3.12 -3.66 -10.75
C GLN A 31 3.16 -3.18 -9.29
N ILE A 32 2.60 -3.97 -8.38
CA ILE A 32 2.68 -3.65 -6.95
C ILE A 32 4.06 -4.08 -6.46
N LEU A 33 4.91 -3.12 -6.11
CA LEU A 33 6.25 -3.38 -5.60
C LEU A 33 6.23 -3.63 -4.11
N ALA A 34 5.59 -2.74 -3.34
CA ALA A 34 5.46 -2.91 -1.90
C ALA A 34 4.13 -2.37 -1.38
N TRP A 35 3.67 -2.87 -0.25
CA TRP A 35 2.44 -2.42 0.39
C TRP A 35 2.46 -2.65 1.90
N CYS A 36 1.70 -1.82 2.62
CA CYS A 36 1.45 -1.98 4.04
C CYS A 36 0.06 -1.45 4.40
N LEU A 37 -0.71 -2.26 5.11
CA LEU A 37 -2.04 -1.91 5.61
C LEU A 37 -1.95 -1.66 7.11
N MET A 38 -2.21 -0.41 7.50
CA MET A 38 -2.26 0.04 8.89
C MET A 38 -3.73 0.15 9.33
N PRO A 39 -4.06 0.05 10.62
CA PRO A 39 -5.46 0.06 11.06
C PRO A 39 -6.32 1.19 10.50
N ASN A 40 -5.73 2.36 10.23
CA ASN A 40 -6.43 3.56 9.77
C ASN A 40 -5.98 4.10 8.43
N HIS A 41 -5.05 3.45 7.73
CA HIS A 41 -4.59 3.84 6.41
C HIS A 41 -3.85 2.71 5.69
N PHE A 42 -3.51 2.91 4.45
CA PHE A 42 -2.71 1.98 3.65
C PHE A 42 -1.65 2.74 2.84
N HIS A 43 -0.58 2.05 2.53
CA HIS A 43 0.48 2.48 1.63
C HIS A 43 0.68 1.47 0.51
N PHE A 44 0.89 1.95 -0.70
CA PHE A 44 1.31 1.17 -1.86
C PHE A 44 2.46 1.87 -2.55
N MET A 45 3.49 1.11 -2.88
CA MET A 45 4.50 1.48 -3.85
C MET A 45 4.21 0.69 -5.12
N VAL A 46 4.03 1.39 -6.22
CA VAL A 46 3.67 0.78 -7.50
C VAL A 46 4.60 1.28 -8.60
N ASP A 47 4.93 0.39 -9.52
CA ASP A 47 5.53 0.75 -10.79
C ASP A 47 4.42 0.86 -11.84
N ILE A 48 4.38 1.99 -12.54
CA ILE A 48 3.34 2.32 -13.51
C ILE A 48 3.88 2.21 -14.93
N ASN A 49 3.05 1.74 -15.82
CA ASN A 49 3.33 1.59 -17.26
C ASN A 49 2.22 2.25 -18.08
N ASP A 50 2.30 2.13 -19.40
CA ASP A 50 1.31 2.75 -20.32
C ASP A 50 -0.12 2.32 -19.99
N THR A 51 -0.35 1.03 -19.70
CA THR A 51 -1.67 0.51 -19.28
C THR A 51 -2.19 1.18 -18.01
N SER A 52 -1.31 1.52 -17.08
CA SER A 52 -1.67 2.23 -15.83
C SER A 52 -2.21 3.63 -16.11
N LEU A 53 -1.69 4.26 -17.17
CA LEU A 53 -2.00 5.65 -17.54
C LEU A 53 -3.10 5.76 -18.60
N GLU A 54 -3.51 4.65 -19.21
CA GLU A 54 -4.61 4.65 -20.19
C GLU A 54 -5.84 5.38 -19.64
N PRO A 55 -6.44 6.29 -20.44
CA PRO A 55 -7.60 7.03 -19.99
C PRO A 55 -8.84 6.13 -19.97
N VAL A 56 -9.52 6.07 -18.83
CA VAL A 56 -10.80 5.36 -18.66
C VAL A 56 -11.91 6.35 -18.30
N LYS A 57 -13.10 6.12 -18.84
CA LYS A 57 -14.29 6.90 -18.51
C LYS A 57 -15.02 6.29 -17.32
N TRP A 58 -15.29 7.10 -16.32
CA TRP A 58 -16.05 6.70 -15.14
C TRP A 58 -16.91 7.84 -14.62
N GLY A 59 -18.23 7.64 -14.49
CA GLY A 59 -19.15 8.64 -13.93
C GLY A 59 -19.09 10.01 -14.63
N GLY A 60 -18.86 10.01 -15.94
CA GLY A 60 -18.73 11.26 -16.73
C GLY A 60 -17.34 11.91 -16.72
N ASN A 61 -16.42 11.42 -15.89
CA ASN A 61 -15.03 11.88 -15.84
C ASN A 61 -14.10 10.95 -16.60
N VAL A 62 -12.96 11.49 -17.04
CA VAL A 62 -11.83 10.73 -17.61
C VAL A 62 -10.69 10.75 -16.58
N MET A 63 -10.13 9.58 -16.28
CA MET A 63 -9.04 9.43 -15.33
C MET A 63 -8.08 8.31 -15.76
N PRO A 64 -6.83 8.28 -15.26
CA PRO A 64 -5.93 7.16 -15.48
C PRO A 64 -6.52 5.83 -14.96
N ASN A 65 -6.24 4.74 -15.64
CA ASN A 65 -6.73 3.39 -15.31
C ASN A 65 -6.37 3.00 -13.85
N ILE A 66 -5.15 3.32 -13.39
CA ILE A 66 -4.75 3.06 -12.01
C ILE A 66 -5.59 3.86 -10.99
N SER A 67 -5.90 5.11 -11.29
CA SER A 67 -6.75 5.94 -10.42
C SER A 67 -8.17 5.37 -10.32
N ASN A 68 -8.72 4.89 -11.44
CA ASN A 68 -9.99 4.18 -11.46
C ASN A 68 -9.93 2.90 -10.63
N GLY A 69 -8.83 2.14 -10.72
CA GLY A 69 -8.60 0.95 -9.90
C GLY A 69 -8.72 1.24 -8.40
N PHE A 70 -8.01 2.25 -7.91
CA PHE A 70 -8.08 2.66 -6.50
C PHE A 70 -9.47 3.17 -6.11
N GLN A 71 -10.16 3.89 -6.99
CA GLN A 71 -11.53 4.34 -6.73
C GLN A 71 -12.50 3.15 -6.58
N LEU A 72 -12.41 2.15 -7.47
CA LEU A 72 -13.21 0.93 -7.39
C LEU A 72 -12.93 0.13 -6.11
N LEU A 73 -11.65 -0.04 -5.77
CA LEU A 73 -11.21 -0.70 -4.54
C LEU A 73 -11.83 -0.02 -3.32
N GLN A 74 -11.60 1.28 -3.15
CA GLN A 74 -12.07 2.04 -1.99
C GLN A 74 -13.60 2.07 -1.91
N SER A 75 -14.30 2.24 -3.03
CA SER A 75 -15.76 2.25 -3.08
C SER A 75 -16.36 0.90 -2.66
N ASN A 76 -15.84 -0.22 -3.20
CA ASN A 76 -16.34 -1.55 -2.86
C ASN A 76 -16.03 -1.91 -1.41
N TYR A 77 -14.84 -1.58 -0.93
CA TYR A 77 -14.44 -1.80 0.45
C TYR A 77 -15.31 -0.99 1.41
N SER A 78 -15.51 0.31 1.14
CA SER A 78 -16.35 1.19 1.98
C SER A 78 -17.79 0.70 2.09
N LYS A 79 -18.38 0.23 0.99
CA LYS A 79 -19.74 -0.32 1.00
C LYS A 79 -19.88 -1.48 1.99
N ARG A 80 -18.91 -2.43 1.98
CA ARG A 80 -18.91 -3.57 2.89
C ARG A 80 -18.79 -3.13 4.35
N ILE A 81 -17.79 -2.25 4.65
CA ILE A 81 -17.56 -1.78 6.02
C ILE A 81 -18.77 -0.99 6.53
N ASN A 82 -19.27 -0.03 5.74
CA ASN A 82 -20.43 0.76 6.14
C ASN A 82 -21.67 -0.12 6.43
N TYR A 83 -21.90 -1.13 5.60
CA TYR A 83 -23.00 -2.08 5.83
C TYR A 83 -22.82 -2.87 7.13
N ARG A 84 -21.64 -3.47 7.34
CA ARG A 84 -21.35 -4.28 8.52
C ARG A 84 -21.39 -3.48 9.82
N GLU A 85 -20.78 -2.29 9.81
CA GLU A 85 -20.64 -1.41 10.99
C GLU A 85 -21.86 -0.48 11.18
N ASN A 86 -22.90 -0.64 10.36
CA ASN A 86 -24.09 0.24 10.37
C ASN A 86 -23.70 1.74 10.29
N ARG A 87 -22.73 2.07 9.42
CA ARG A 87 -22.17 3.40 9.24
C ARG A 87 -22.76 4.08 8.00
N THR A 88 -22.79 5.40 8.04
CA THR A 88 -23.11 6.28 6.91
C THR A 88 -21.92 7.20 6.61
N GLY A 89 -21.83 7.71 5.38
CA GLY A 89 -20.80 8.63 4.97
C GLY A 89 -19.51 7.97 4.47
N SER A 90 -18.49 8.78 4.26
CA SER A 90 -17.21 8.34 3.69
C SER A 90 -16.35 7.63 4.73
N LEU A 91 -15.88 6.43 4.38
CA LEU A 91 -14.88 5.70 5.17
C LEU A 91 -13.47 6.29 4.98
N PHE A 92 -13.15 6.71 3.76
CA PHE A 92 -11.86 7.29 3.41
C PHE A 92 -11.92 8.79 3.26
N GLN A 93 -10.78 9.45 3.45
CA GLN A 93 -10.61 10.85 3.07
C GLN A 93 -10.85 11.02 1.56
N GLN A 94 -11.31 12.22 1.15
CA GLN A 94 -11.79 12.47 -0.22
C GLN A 94 -10.75 12.23 -1.32
N LYS A 95 -9.45 12.45 -1.04
CA LYS A 95 -8.38 12.28 -2.03
C LYS A 95 -7.36 11.25 -1.56
N THR A 96 -7.11 10.26 -2.40
CA THR A 96 -5.93 9.42 -2.27
C THR A 96 -4.71 10.27 -2.63
N LYS A 97 -3.77 10.36 -1.69
CA LYS A 97 -2.50 11.03 -1.96
C LYS A 97 -1.62 10.09 -2.78
N SER A 98 -0.91 10.65 -3.73
CA SER A 98 0.13 9.95 -4.50
C SER A 98 1.30 10.90 -4.74
N LYS A 99 2.50 10.32 -4.81
CA LYS A 99 3.73 11.03 -5.12
C LYS A 99 4.55 10.21 -6.11
N LEU A 100 5.09 10.88 -7.10
CA LEU A 100 6.09 10.30 -7.99
C LEU A 100 7.43 10.22 -7.23
N LEU A 101 8.05 9.04 -7.25
CA LEU A 101 9.39 8.82 -6.72
C LEU A 101 10.36 8.95 -7.90
N GLU A 102 11.06 10.07 -7.97
CA GLU A 102 11.85 10.45 -9.15
C GLU A 102 13.21 9.77 -9.19
N ASN A 103 13.69 9.32 -8.05
CA ASN A 103 15.00 8.70 -7.94
C ASN A 103 14.97 7.47 -7.03
N LYS A 104 16.04 6.69 -7.12
CA LYS A 104 16.18 5.43 -6.40
C LYS A 104 16.28 5.61 -4.88
N SER A 105 16.91 6.69 -4.41
CA SER A 105 17.04 6.98 -2.98
C SER A 105 15.67 7.19 -2.35
N ASP A 106 14.82 8.01 -2.98
CA ASP A 106 13.46 8.26 -2.51
C ASP A 106 12.62 6.97 -2.51
N ALA A 107 12.79 6.15 -3.57
CA ALA A 107 12.10 4.88 -3.67
C ALA A 107 12.53 3.90 -2.57
N LEU A 108 13.82 3.83 -2.27
CA LEU A 108 14.35 2.99 -1.20
C LEU A 108 13.88 3.48 0.18
N THR A 109 13.91 4.80 0.40
CA THR A 109 13.40 5.43 1.63
C THR A 109 11.91 5.14 1.82
N ALA A 110 11.10 5.27 0.75
CA ALA A 110 9.68 4.94 0.80
C ALA A 110 9.43 3.45 1.08
N PHE A 111 10.23 2.55 0.51
CA PHE A 111 10.15 1.10 0.75
C PHE A 111 10.36 0.76 2.24
N TRP A 112 11.42 1.27 2.83
CA TRP A 112 11.71 1.03 4.25
C TRP A 112 10.68 1.69 5.15
N TYR A 113 10.32 2.95 4.86
CA TYR A 113 9.33 3.67 5.65
C TYR A 113 8.00 2.93 5.73
N LEU A 114 7.45 2.49 4.59
CA LEU A 114 6.14 1.82 4.61
C LEU A 114 6.16 0.51 5.39
N HIS A 115 7.29 -0.24 5.38
CA HIS A 115 7.42 -1.47 6.13
C HIS A 115 7.71 -1.27 7.63
N GLN A 116 8.36 -0.17 8.00
CA GLN A 116 8.62 0.19 9.40
C GLN A 116 7.39 0.79 10.11
N ASN A 117 6.37 1.24 9.37
CA ASN A 117 5.19 1.87 9.98
C ASN A 117 4.56 1.04 11.10
N PRO A 118 4.34 -0.29 10.96
CA PRO A 118 3.77 -1.09 12.03
C PRO A 118 4.62 -1.13 13.28
N VAL A 119 5.94 -1.26 13.13
CA VAL A 119 6.89 -1.28 14.26
C VAL A 119 6.90 0.06 14.96
N LYS A 120 7.01 1.16 14.23
CA LYS A 120 6.95 2.53 14.77
C LYS A 120 5.63 2.86 15.46
N ALA A 121 4.54 2.21 15.04
CA ALA A 121 3.23 2.34 15.67
C ALA A 121 3.02 1.36 16.85
N GLY A 122 4.00 0.52 17.18
CA GLY A 122 3.90 -0.47 18.26
C GLY A 122 2.92 -1.62 17.97
N LEU A 123 2.66 -1.91 16.69
CA LEU A 123 1.73 -2.96 16.26
C LEU A 123 2.43 -4.32 16.07
N SER A 124 3.74 -4.34 15.94
CA SER A 124 4.58 -5.53 15.82
C SER A 124 5.97 -5.24 16.38
N GLU A 125 6.70 -6.27 16.80
CA GLU A 125 8.07 -6.12 17.29
C GLU A 125 9.06 -5.88 16.15
N ASN A 126 8.80 -6.46 14.98
CA ASN A 126 9.61 -6.31 13.78
C ASN A 126 8.74 -6.29 12.52
N MET A 127 9.35 -5.95 11.37
CA MET A 127 8.64 -5.82 10.10
C MET A 127 8.12 -7.16 9.56
N VAL A 128 8.78 -8.27 9.89
CA VAL A 128 8.42 -9.62 9.41
C VAL A 128 7.13 -10.12 10.03
N GLU A 129 6.88 -9.77 11.29
CA GLU A 129 5.69 -10.21 12.02
C GLU A 129 4.40 -9.51 11.56
N TRP A 130 4.51 -8.34 10.93
CA TRP A 130 3.33 -7.65 10.46
C TRP A 130 2.80 -8.30 9.18
N LYS A 131 1.88 -9.25 9.34
CA LYS A 131 1.32 -10.04 8.23
C LYS A 131 0.54 -9.23 7.18
N TYR A 132 0.16 -7.99 7.48
CA TYR A 132 -0.56 -7.10 6.58
C TYR A 132 0.37 -6.12 5.86
N SER A 133 1.55 -6.58 5.51
CA SER A 133 2.50 -5.87 4.65
C SER A 133 3.16 -6.84 3.66
N SER A 134 3.89 -6.28 2.70
CA SER A 134 4.69 -7.06 1.76
C SER A 134 6.07 -7.46 2.30
N TYR A 135 6.47 -7.04 3.50
CA TYR A 135 7.79 -7.40 4.02
C TYR A 135 7.99 -8.91 4.18
N PRO A 136 7.00 -9.69 4.69
CA PRO A 136 7.09 -11.16 4.70
C PRO A 136 7.27 -11.79 3.31
N ASP A 137 6.80 -11.13 2.22
CA ASP A 137 7.01 -11.59 0.86
C ASP A 137 8.50 -11.46 0.47
N TYR A 138 9.12 -10.33 0.79
CA TYR A 138 10.54 -10.05 0.56
C TYR A 138 11.44 -10.95 1.41
N TYR A 139 11.02 -11.24 2.64
CA TYR A 139 11.75 -12.14 3.54
C TYR A 139 11.64 -13.62 3.13
N GLY A 140 10.74 -13.96 2.19
CA GLY A 140 10.59 -15.31 1.64
C GLY A 140 9.69 -16.24 2.45
N ILE A 141 8.88 -15.71 3.38
CA ILE A 141 8.00 -16.52 4.25
C ILE A 141 6.66 -16.82 3.55
N ARG A 142 6.20 -15.96 2.67
CA ARG A 142 4.89 -16.09 2.04
C ARG A 142 4.98 -16.60 0.61
N SER A 143 4.16 -17.61 0.27
CA SER A 143 4.09 -18.18 -1.09
C SER A 143 3.11 -17.43 -1.99
N GLU A 144 1.93 -17.10 -1.48
CA GLU A 144 0.94 -16.29 -2.22
C GLU A 144 1.20 -14.79 -2.00
N ARG A 145 1.75 -14.14 -3.01
CA ARG A 145 2.19 -12.75 -2.95
C ARG A 145 1.25 -11.84 -3.74
N LEU A 146 1.00 -10.64 -3.19
CA LEU A 146 0.38 -9.55 -3.93
C LEU A 146 1.47 -8.70 -4.64
N SER A 147 2.65 -8.64 -4.05
CA SER A 147 3.80 -7.86 -4.54
C SER A 147 4.65 -8.64 -5.54
N MET A 148 5.17 -7.92 -6.54
CA MET A 148 6.13 -8.43 -7.51
C MET A 148 7.56 -8.26 -6.94
N VAL A 149 7.92 -9.16 -6.01
CA VAL A 149 9.15 -9.08 -5.20
C VAL A 149 10.41 -8.95 -6.05
N GLU A 150 10.55 -9.78 -7.10
CA GLU A 150 11.76 -9.77 -7.94
C GLU A 150 11.91 -8.46 -8.73
N VAL A 151 10.80 -7.90 -9.18
CA VAL A 151 10.78 -6.58 -9.83
C VAL A 151 11.17 -5.50 -8.81
N GLY A 152 10.59 -5.54 -7.62
CA GLY A 152 10.92 -4.61 -6.54
C GLY A 152 12.39 -4.69 -6.14
N LYS A 153 12.95 -5.89 -5.96
CA LYS A 153 14.38 -6.10 -5.69
C LYS A 153 15.25 -5.47 -6.78
N THR A 154 14.90 -5.68 -8.04
CA THR A 154 15.66 -5.15 -9.18
C THR A 154 15.61 -3.62 -9.22
N ILE A 155 14.42 -3.02 -9.16
CA ILE A 155 14.25 -1.55 -9.21
C ILE A 155 14.96 -0.87 -8.04
N LEU A 156 14.82 -1.43 -6.83
CA LEU A 156 15.40 -0.87 -5.61
C LEU A 156 16.85 -1.30 -5.38
N ASN A 157 17.35 -2.28 -6.14
CA ASN A 157 18.66 -2.92 -5.94
C ASN A 157 18.84 -3.47 -4.52
N LEU A 158 17.80 -4.12 -4.02
CA LEU A 158 17.81 -4.75 -2.71
C LEU A 158 18.53 -6.09 -2.78
N SER A 159 19.53 -6.28 -1.93
CA SER A 159 20.14 -7.58 -1.70
C SER A 159 19.37 -8.36 -0.61
N GLU A 160 19.60 -9.68 -0.55
CA GLU A 160 19.07 -10.50 0.54
C GLU A 160 19.63 -10.10 1.90
N ILE A 161 20.85 -9.57 1.94
CA ILE A 161 21.48 -9.06 3.16
C ILE A 161 20.73 -7.82 3.66
N ASP A 162 20.40 -6.88 2.76
CA ASP A 162 19.65 -5.68 3.12
C ASP A 162 18.29 -6.03 3.76
N ILE A 163 17.61 -7.04 3.20
CA ILE A 163 16.31 -7.48 3.70
C ILE A 163 16.44 -8.19 5.06
N ARG A 164 17.51 -8.96 5.28
CA ARG A 164 17.69 -9.76 6.50
C ARG A 164 18.34 -9.02 7.66
N THR A 165 19.08 -7.96 7.40
CA THR A 165 19.79 -7.20 8.45
C THR A 165 18.86 -6.32 9.27
N ASP A 166 17.59 -6.16 8.86
CA ASP A 166 16.57 -5.42 9.61
C ASP A 166 17.10 -4.10 10.20
N SER A 167 18.10 -3.54 9.47
CA SER A 167 18.78 -2.35 9.90
C SER A 167 17.74 -1.24 9.98
N ALA A 168 17.49 -0.77 11.19
CA ALA A 168 16.65 0.38 11.47
C ALA A 168 17.17 1.55 10.62
N PHE A 169 16.61 1.72 9.42
CA PHE A 169 16.79 2.93 8.66
C PHE A 169 16.19 4.05 9.52
N GLU A 170 17.04 4.80 10.17
CA GLU A 170 16.60 6.01 10.85
C GLU A 170 16.39 7.08 9.78
N PHE A 171 15.14 7.35 9.50
CA PHE A 171 14.77 8.48 8.63
C PHE A 171 14.80 9.76 9.45
N ASN A 172 15.36 10.80 8.89
CA ASN A 172 15.14 12.13 9.45
C ASN A 172 13.70 12.59 9.07
N LYS A 173 13.19 13.53 9.84
CA LYS A 173 11.82 14.02 9.67
C LYS A 173 11.59 14.67 8.30
N GLU A 174 12.61 15.31 7.74
CA GLU A 174 12.56 15.98 6.44
C GLU A 174 12.42 14.99 5.28
N GLU A 175 13.13 13.85 5.34
CA GLU A 175 13.00 12.77 4.33
C GLU A 175 11.59 12.19 4.30
N ILE A 176 10.96 12.04 5.48
CA ILE A 176 9.59 11.55 5.57
C ILE A 176 8.59 12.56 5.02
N GLU A 177 8.73 13.85 5.37
CA GLU A 177 7.86 14.92 4.88
C GLU A 177 8.01 15.14 3.36
N MET A 178 9.18 14.86 2.79
CA MET A 178 9.38 14.89 1.35
C MET A 178 8.67 13.75 0.61
N ILE A 179 8.40 12.62 1.26
CA ILE A 179 7.82 11.42 0.62
C ILE A 179 6.31 11.31 0.89
N PHE A 180 5.79 11.82 2.00
CA PHE A 180 4.40 11.64 2.47
C PHE A 180 3.71 12.95 2.86
#